data_2517e2d9b64c3a6f6c55deebb1712d31
#
_entry.id   2517e2d9b64c3a6f6c55deebb1712d31
#
_cell.length_a   1.000
_cell.length_b   1.000
_cell.length_c   1.000
_cell.angle_alpha   90.00
_cell.angle_beta   90.00
_cell.angle_gamma   90.00
#
_symmetry.space_group_name_H-M   'P 1'
#
loop_
_entity.id
_entity.type
_entity.pdbx_description
1 polymer ?
#
loop_
_entity_poly.entity_id
_entity_poly.type
_entity_poly.pdbx_seq_one_letter_code
_entity_poly.pdbx_strand_id
1 'polypeptide(L)'
;MIQITKDSDCKQRYLKQVIAGLLIVTGAFMIVCGIIVCNKLRQSRNYIEAVDSDSVEMKTAELLSGVDGTMMFRYNSKDAFKILSIYLSEYQSGKRVSHKKVLEISYEDIKSSKNGLIVITPDFDNFTTKLITADEYSKYMIETPILEGVANREYYGRSATSIENKSTIKYDTEQGVTALIYGEKGLSSLPIQDIAGEYIDKNNEYMYYYSVKFVK
;
A
#
# COMPACT_ATOMS: atom_id res chain seq x y z
N MET A 1 -19.49 76.43 8.26
CA MET A 1 -20.05 75.11 8.73
C MET A 1 -20.06 73.99 7.68
N ILE A 2 -19.11 73.96 6.75
CA ILE A 2 -19.10 73.02 5.58
C ILE A 2 -17.89 72.05 5.60
N GLN A 3 -16.91 72.19 6.51
CA GLN A 3 -15.70 71.32 6.51
C GLN A 3 -15.84 69.99 7.28
N ILE A 4 -16.80 69.85 8.17
CA ILE A 4 -16.94 68.66 9.04
C ILE A 4 -17.60 67.49 8.32
N THR A 5 -18.42 67.71 7.31
CA THR A 5 -19.13 66.66 6.57
C THR A 5 -18.24 65.89 5.57
N LYS A 6 -17.22 66.54 5.02
CA LYS A 6 -16.35 65.96 4.00
C LYS A 6 -15.35 64.92 4.54
N ASP A 7 -14.97 65.07 5.82
CA ASP A 7 -14.02 64.18 6.49
C ASP A 7 -14.70 62.85 6.95
N SER A 8 -15.98 62.89 7.31
CA SER A 8 -16.77 61.72 7.69
C SER A 8 -17.03 60.79 6.50
N ASP A 9 -17.31 61.36 5.32
CA ASP A 9 -17.56 60.60 4.10
C ASP A 9 -16.28 59.90 3.59
N CYS A 10 -15.12 60.54 3.73
CA CYS A 10 -13.84 59.96 3.36
C CYS A 10 -13.49 58.77 4.25
N LYS A 11 -13.65 58.89 5.59
CA LYS A 11 -13.45 57.81 6.55
C LYS A 11 -14.40 56.64 6.32
N GLN A 12 -15.65 56.93 5.97
CA GLN A 12 -16.64 55.86 5.72
C GLN A 12 -16.36 55.09 4.42
N ARG A 13 -15.86 55.76 3.38
CA ARG A 13 -15.39 55.07 2.14
C ARG A 13 -14.17 54.23 2.38
N TYR A 14 -13.20 54.72 3.12
CA TYR A 14 -12.01 53.97 3.51
C TYR A 14 -12.36 52.71 4.32
N LEU A 15 -13.22 52.82 5.31
CA LEU A 15 -13.70 51.72 6.12
C LEU A 15 -14.39 50.65 5.28
N LYS A 16 -15.26 51.03 4.32
CA LYS A 16 -15.91 50.10 3.39
C LYS A 16 -14.91 49.38 2.51
N GLN A 17 -13.86 50.04 2.04
CA GLN A 17 -12.79 49.44 1.23
C GLN A 17 -11.96 48.42 2.04
N VAL A 18 -11.64 48.75 3.30
CA VAL A 18 -10.92 47.84 4.21
C VAL A 18 -11.76 46.60 4.53
N ILE A 19 -13.07 46.77 4.80
CA ILE A 19 -13.96 45.64 5.06
C ILE A 19 -14.12 44.77 3.82
N ALA A 20 -14.27 45.34 2.63
CA ALA A 20 -14.34 44.60 1.38
C ALA A 20 -13.05 43.84 1.11
N GLY A 21 -11.88 44.43 1.32
CA GLY A 21 -10.58 43.78 1.22
C GLY A 21 -10.44 42.58 2.19
N LEU A 22 -10.86 42.77 3.45
CA LEU A 22 -10.83 41.73 4.46
C LEU A 22 -11.74 40.55 4.09
N LEU A 23 -12.91 40.78 3.58
CA LEU A 23 -13.85 39.74 3.11
C LEU A 23 -13.30 38.97 1.92
N ILE A 24 -12.59 39.62 1.00
CA ILE A 24 -11.97 38.94 -0.14
C ILE A 24 -10.82 38.02 0.36
N VAL A 25 -9.97 38.50 1.26
CA VAL A 25 -8.86 37.74 1.82
C VAL A 25 -9.37 36.54 2.62
N THR A 26 -10.40 36.73 3.47
CA THR A 26 -10.97 35.59 4.23
C THR A 26 -11.66 34.59 3.32
N GLY A 27 -12.36 35.02 2.28
CA GLY A 27 -12.97 34.15 1.27
C GLY A 27 -11.92 33.32 0.53
N ALA A 28 -10.84 33.94 0.07
CA ALA A 28 -9.75 33.27 -0.60
C ALA A 28 -9.07 32.24 0.32
N PHE A 29 -8.85 32.58 1.59
CA PHE A 29 -8.27 31.68 2.58
C PHE A 29 -9.15 30.44 2.83
N MET A 30 -10.47 30.59 2.96
CA MET A 30 -11.41 29.48 3.12
C MET A 30 -11.42 28.56 1.90
N ILE A 31 -11.31 29.09 0.69
CA ILE A 31 -11.23 28.29 -0.54
C ILE A 31 -9.93 27.45 -0.54
N VAL A 32 -8.81 28.06 -0.22
CA VAL A 32 -7.52 27.34 -0.15
C VAL A 32 -7.55 26.24 0.91
N CYS A 33 -8.06 26.54 2.11
CA CYS A 33 -8.23 25.53 3.17
C CYS A 33 -9.16 24.40 2.73
N GLY A 34 -10.27 24.72 2.07
CA GLY A 34 -11.20 23.73 1.53
C GLY A 34 -10.53 22.81 0.52
N ILE A 35 -9.72 23.34 -0.39
CA ILE A 35 -8.97 22.56 -1.38
C ILE A 35 -7.96 21.64 -0.68
N ILE A 36 -7.21 22.13 0.31
CA ILE A 36 -6.23 21.34 1.07
C ILE A 36 -6.91 20.18 1.81
N VAL A 37 -8.03 20.45 2.49
CA VAL A 37 -8.81 19.44 3.21
C VAL A 37 -9.38 18.40 2.24
N CYS A 38 -9.95 18.83 1.11
CA CYS A 38 -10.46 17.93 0.09
C CYS A 38 -9.36 17.05 -0.51
N ASN A 39 -8.17 17.61 -0.76
CA ASN A 39 -7.03 16.84 -1.27
C ASN A 39 -6.52 15.83 -0.23
N LYS A 40 -6.45 16.21 1.04
CA LYS A 40 -6.05 15.31 2.13
C LYS A 40 -7.04 14.16 2.32
N LEU A 41 -8.36 14.43 2.25
CA LEU A 41 -9.41 13.41 2.28
C LEU A 41 -9.37 12.50 1.05
N ARG A 42 -9.00 13.01 -0.12
CA ARG A 42 -8.81 12.22 -1.34
C ARG A 42 -7.58 11.31 -1.24
N GLN A 43 -6.46 11.81 -0.72
CA GLN A 43 -5.26 10.99 -0.48
C GLN A 43 -5.51 9.88 0.55
N SER A 44 -6.37 10.13 1.56
CA SER A 44 -6.71 9.13 2.58
C SER A 44 -7.45 7.90 2.03
N ARG A 45 -7.92 7.94 0.77
CA ARG A 45 -8.64 6.84 0.11
C ARG A 45 -7.83 6.10 -0.96
N ASN A 46 -6.55 6.40 -1.12
CA ASN A 46 -5.71 5.78 -2.15
C ASN A 46 -4.50 5.13 -1.47
N TYR A 47 -4.71 3.96 -0.90
CA TYR A 47 -3.68 3.30 -0.10
C TYR A 47 -3.74 1.78 -0.17
N ILE A 48 -2.62 1.17 0.15
CA ILE A 48 -2.50 -0.21 0.60
C ILE A 48 -1.91 -0.20 2.02
N GLU A 49 -2.46 -1.01 2.91
CA GLU A 49 -2.01 -1.12 4.30
C GLU A 49 -2.02 -2.57 4.77
N ALA A 50 -1.10 -2.93 5.64
CA ALA A 50 -1.16 -4.20 6.35
C ALA A 50 -2.35 -4.17 7.34
N VAL A 51 -3.08 -5.25 7.42
CA VAL A 51 -4.11 -5.45 8.43
C VAL A 51 -3.42 -5.77 9.75
N ASP A 52 -3.84 -5.10 10.81
CA ASP A 52 -3.28 -5.27 12.15
C ASP A 52 -3.34 -6.74 12.59
N SER A 53 -2.20 -7.29 13.04
CA SER A 53 -2.08 -8.65 13.55
C SER A 53 -3.03 -8.96 14.72
N ASP A 54 -3.35 -7.96 15.53
CA ASP A 54 -4.26 -8.09 16.65
C ASP A 54 -5.74 -7.96 16.29
N SER A 55 -6.05 -7.63 15.03
CA SER A 55 -7.42 -7.50 14.55
C SER A 55 -8.17 -8.83 14.55
N VAL A 56 -9.51 -8.76 14.71
CA VAL A 56 -10.39 -9.94 14.62
C VAL A 56 -10.30 -10.58 13.23
N GLU A 57 -10.16 -9.77 12.20
CA GLU A 57 -10.04 -10.23 10.81
C GLU A 57 -8.77 -11.08 10.61
N MET A 58 -7.63 -10.63 11.14
CA MET A 58 -6.37 -11.38 11.04
C MET A 58 -6.44 -12.68 11.85
N LYS A 59 -6.87 -12.62 13.10
CA LYS A 59 -7.04 -13.81 13.97
C LYS A 59 -8.00 -14.83 13.37
N THR A 60 -9.05 -14.35 12.69
CA THR A 60 -9.98 -15.24 11.97
C THR A 60 -9.30 -15.89 10.77
N ALA A 61 -8.52 -15.13 10.00
CA ALA A 61 -7.80 -15.67 8.85
C ALA A 61 -6.77 -16.74 9.27
N GLU A 62 -6.02 -16.50 10.31
CA GLU A 62 -5.07 -17.47 10.90
C GLU A 62 -5.77 -18.73 11.40
N LEU A 63 -6.86 -18.57 12.14
CA LEU A 63 -7.66 -19.70 12.64
C LEU A 63 -8.22 -20.56 11.50
N LEU A 64 -8.72 -19.94 10.44
CA LEU A 64 -9.30 -20.64 9.29
C LEU A 64 -8.24 -21.27 8.37
N SER A 65 -7.08 -20.65 8.26
CA SER A 65 -5.96 -21.19 7.47
C SER A 65 -5.24 -22.34 8.19
N GLY A 66 -5.31 -22.38 9.52
CA GLY A 66 -4.57 -23.31 10.36
C GLY A 66 -3.04 -23.07 10.31
N VAL A 67 -2.60 -21.92 9.82
CA VAL A 67 -1.18 -21.60 9.60
C VAL A 67 -0.87 -20.26 10.23
N ASP A 68 0.18 -20.23 11.06
CA ASP A 68 0.74 -19.00 11.61
C ASP A 68 1.52 -18.22 10.54
N GLY A 69 1.55 -16.90 10.70
CA GLY A 69 2.33 -16.02 9.82
C GLY A 69 1.60 -15.58 8.55
N THR A 70 0.28 -15.68 8.53
CA THR A 70 -0.55 -15.06 7.48
C THR A 70 -0.35 -13.55 7.47
N MET A 71 -0.18 -12.98 6.29
CA MET A 71 -0.08 -11.53 6.07
C MET A 71 -1.26 -11.08 5.21
N MET A 72 -1.97 -10.08 5.70
CA MET A 72 -3.16 -9.55 5.01
C MET A 72 -2.98 -8.07 4.74
N PHE A 73 -3.27 -7.69 3.52
CA PHE A 73 -3.18 -6.30 3.05
C PHE A 73 -4.54 -5.87 2.53
N ARG A 74 -5.01 -4.71 3.01
CA ARG A 74 -6.20 -4.06 2.48
C ARG A 74 -5.78 -2.96 1.54
N TYR A 75 -6.38 -2.90 0.35
CA TYR A 75 -6.22 -1.75 -0.52
C TYR A 75 -7.54 -0.97 -0.65
N ASN A 76 -7.40 0.34 -0.82
CA ASN A 76 -8.50 1.24 -1.15
C ASN A 76 -7.99 2.18 -2.26
N SER A 77 -8.43 1.94 -3.48
CA SER A 77 -8.05 2.70 -4.65
C SER A 77 -8.97 3.89 -4.85
N LYS A 78 -8.39 5.07 -5.03
CA LYS A 78 -9.15 6.30 -5.32
C LYS A 78 -9.87 6.23 -6.65
N ASP A 79 -9.20 5.72 -7.66
CA ASP A 79 -9.69 5.64 -9.04
C ASP A 79 -9.92 4.17 -9.42
N ALA A 80 -10.76 3.94 -10.41
CA ALA A 80 -10.83 2.63 -11.05
C ALA A 80 -9.49 2.32 -11.73
N PHE A 81 -9.11 1.05 -11.73
CA PHE A 81 -7.94 0.52 -12.42
C PHE A 81 -8.39 -0.66 -13.31
N LYS A 82 -7.63 -0.94 -14.36
CA LYS A 82 -7.97 -2.01 -15.32
C LYS A 82 -7.36 -3.34 -14.94
N ILE A 83 -6.18 -3.32 -14.35
CA ILE A 83 -5.43 -4.54 -14.02
C ILE A 83 -4.86 -4.42 -12.62
N LEU A 84 -4.99 -5.50 -11.85
CA LEU A 84 -4.19 -5.77 -10.64
C LEU A 84 -3.22 -6.90 -10.96
N SER A 85 -1.93 -6.60 -10.91
CA SER A 85 -0.88 -7.61 -11.07
C SER A 85 -0.13 -7.81 -9.76
N ILE A 86 0.19 -9.06 -9.43
CA ILE A 86 1.04 -9.41 -8.29
C ILE A 86 2.28 -10.12 -8.84
N TYR A 87 3.43 -9.67 -8.37
CA TYR A 87 4.74 -10.19 -8.77
C TYR A 87 5.41 -10.87 -7.58
N LEU A 88 6.19 -11.89 -7.90
CA LEU A 88 7.10 -12.55 -6.97
C LEU A 88 8.52 -12.41 -7.50
N SER A 89 9.39 -11.78 -6.70
CA SER A 89 10.83 -11.78 -6.93
C SER A 89 11.48 -12.72 -5.93
N GLU A 90 12.31 -13.62 -6.45
CA GLU A 90 13.08 -14.56 -5.65
C GLU A 90 14.53 -14.09 -5.61
N TYR A 91 15.09 -14.00 -4.41
CA TYR A 91 16.49 -13.65 -4.19
C TYR A 91 17.22 -14.81 -3.52
N GLN A 92 18.44 -15.04 -3.96
CA GLN A 92 19.36 -16.00 -3.37
C GLN A 92 20.68 -15.30 -3.05
N SER A 93 21.08 -15.30 -1.80
CA SER A 93 22.28 -14.63 -1.29
C SER A 93 22.41 -13.18 -1.78
N GLY A 94 21.30 -12.45 -1.74
CA GLY A 94 21.19 -11.04 -2.13
C GLY A 94 21.07 -10.78 -3.63
N LYS A 95 21.15 -11.80 -4.50
CA LYS A 95 20.96 -11.67 -5.94
C LYS A 95 19.57 -12.10 -6.34
N ARG A 96 18.86 -11.28 -7.15
CA ARG A 96 17.57 -11.67 -7.71
C ARG A 96 17.78 -12.76 -8.79
N VAL A 97 17.21 -13.93 -8.54
CA VAL A 97 17.29 -15.08 -9.44
C VAL A 97 16.03 -15.27 -10.29
N SER A 98 14.91 -14.71 -9.83
CA SER A 98 13.64 -14.75 -10.54
C SER A 98 12.84 -13.48 -10.28
N HIS A 99 12.06 -13.05 -11.28
CA HIS A 99 11.03 -12.02 -11.15
C HIS A 99 9.90 -12.37 -12.11
N LYS A 100 8.76 -12.76 -11.57
CA LYS A 100 7.64 -13.25 -12.37
C LYS A 100 6.31 -12.66 -11.89
N LYS A 101 5.40 -12.39 -12.82
CA LYS A 101 4.02 -12.11 -12.51
C LYS A 101 3.33 -13.42 -12.14
N VAL A 102 2.88 -13.53 -10.90
CA VAL A 102 2.24 -14.75 -10.38
C VAL A 102 0.73 -14.68 -10.47
N LEU A 103 0.15 -13.48 -10.46
CA LEU A 103 -1.29 -13.28 -10.63
C LEU A 103 -1.56 -12.01 -11.45
N GLU A 104 -2.53 -12.09 -12.34
CA GLU A 104 -3.07 -10.92 -13.02
C GLU A 104 -4.60 -11.02 -13.06
N ILE A 105 -5.28 -9.94 -12.66
CA ILE A 105 -6.72 -9.81 -12.70
C ILE A 105 -7.04 -8.64 -13.62
N SER A 106 -7.72 -8.93 -14.75
CA SER A 106 -8.20 -7.91 -15.68
C SER A 106 -9.65 -7.54 -15.34
N TYR A 107 -9.91 -6.25 -15.33
CA TYR A 107 -11.23 -5.66 -15.10
C TYR A 107 -11.74 -4.93 -16.36
N GLU A 108 -11.18 -5.21 -17.53
CA GLU A 108 -11.51 -4.48 -18.77
C GLU A 108 -13.00 -4.54 -19.09
N ASP A 109 -13.64 -5.69 -18.85
CA ASP A 109 -15.07 -5.93 -19.10
C ASP A 109 -15.95 -5.81 -17.85
N ILE A 110 -15.33 -5.55 -16.68
CA ILE A 110 -16.01 -5.50 -15.38
C ILE A 110 -15.59 -4.22 -14.66
N LYS A 111 -16.52 -3.59 -13.97
CA LYS A 111 -16.14 -2.47 -13.10
C LYS A 111 -15.18 -2.95 -12.02
N SER A 112 -13.96 -2.42 -11.99
CA SER A 112 -13.00 -2.76 -10.92
C SER A 112 -13.54 -2.35 -9.57
N SER A 113 -13.37 -3.24 -8.59
CA SER A 113 -13.58 -2.87 -7.20
C SER A 113 -12.48 -1.90 -6.76
N LYS A 114 -12.89 -0.86 -6.06
CA LYS A 114 -11.93 0.10 -5.48
C LYS A 114 -11.32 -0.41 -4.19
N ASN A 115 -11.88 -1.45 -3.61
CA ASN A 115 -11.47 -2.02 -2.34
C ASN A 115 -11.26 -3.51 -2.48
N GLY A 116 -10.27 -4.04 -1.79
CA GLY A 116 -10.05 -5.47 -1.75
C GLY A 116 -8.97 -5.87 -0.75
N LEU A 117 -8.74 -7.16 -0.71
CA LEU A 117 -7.76 -7.81 0.16
C LEU A 117 -6.76 -8.59 -0.67
N ILE A 118 -5.52 -8.59 -0.21
CA ILE A 118 -4.45 -9.46 -0.68
C ILE A 118 -3.96 -10.21 0.55
N VAL A 119 -4.01 -11.54 0.51
CA VAL A 119 -3.60 -12.39 1.62
C VAL A 119 -2.49 -13.31 1.15
N ILE A 120 -1.41 -13.35 1.92
CA ILE A 120 -0.23 -14.18 1.66
C ILE A 120 -0.06 -15.07 2.88
N THR A 121 -0.25 -16.39 2.69
CA THR A 121 -0.17 -17.39 3.76
C THR A 121 0.92 -18.38 3.45
N PRO A 122 2.08 -18.33 4.13
CA PRO A 122 3.11 -19.34 3.99
C PRO A 122 2.65 -20.65 4.65
N ASP A 123 2.79 -21.75 3.93
CA ASP A 123 2.58 -23.11 4.42
C ASP A 123 3.97 -23.77 4.56
N PHE A 124 4.40 -23.89 5.80
CA PHE A 124 5.75 -24.36 6.09
C PHE A 124 5.88 -25.89 6.09
N ASP A 125 4.79 -26.61 6.20
CA ASP A 125 4.79 -28.07 6.12
C ASP A 125 4.93 -28.54 4.67
N ASN A 126 4.28 -27.83 3.74
CA ASN A 126 4.33 -28.12 2.32
C ASN A 126 5.36 -27.28 1.56
N PHE A 127 5.98 -26.29 2.20
CA PHE A 127 6.89 -25.33 1.58
C PHE A 127 6.27 -24.61 0.38
N THR A 128 5.07 -24.10 0.59
CA THR A 128 4.35 -23.30 -0.40
C THR A 128 3.88 -21.99 0.21
N THR A 129 3.47 -21.08 -0.63
CA THR A 129 2.79 -19.86 -0.22
C THR A 129 1.48 -19.75 -0.98
N LYS A 130 0.38 -19.63 -0.26
CA LYS A 130 -0.93 -19.33 -0.83
C LYS A 130 -1.09 -17.83 -0.95
N LEU A 131 -1.33 -17.36 -2.15
CA LEU A 131 -1.68 -15.98 -2.45
C LEU A 131 -3.17 -15.93 -2.81
N ILE A 132 -3.93 -15.14 -2.04
CA ILE A 132 -5.35 -14.95 -2.26
C ILE A 132 -5.59 -13.47 -2.51
N THR A 133 -6.37 -13.14 -3.52
CA THR A 133 -6.95 -11.81 -3.69
C THR A 133 -8.46 -11.92 -3.67
N ALA A 134 -9.11 -10.99 -2.99
CA ALA A 134 -10.56 -10.92 -2.95
C ALA A 134 -11.01 -9.46 -3.00
N ASP A 135 -12.00 -9.21 -3.82
CA ASP A 135 -12.70 -7.93 -3.91
C ASP A 135 -14.22 -8.15 -3.98
N GLU A 136 -14.97 -7.09 -4.25
CA GLU A 136 -16.44 -7.14 -4.33
C GLU A 136 -16.95 -8.12 -5.41
N TYR A 137 -16.17 -8.34 -6.49
CA TYR A 137 -16.62 -9.06 -7.68
C TYR A 137 -15.90 -10.39 -7.90
N SER A 138 -14.73 -10.57 -7.29
CA SER A 138 -13.85 -11.68 -7.63
C SER A 138 -13.07 -12.21 -6.43
N LYS A 139 -12.70 -13.48 -6.51
CA LYS A 139 -11.76 -14.13 -5.60
C LYS A 139 -10.85 -15.04 -6.41
N TYR A 140 -9.55 -14.85 -6.26
CA TYR A 140 -8.53 -15.68 -6.89
C TYR A 140 -7.62 -16.25 -5.83
N MET A 141 -7.16 -17.48 -6.06
CA MET A 141 -6.17 -18.14 -5.23
C MET A 141 -5.17 -18.86 -6.11
N ILE A 142 -3.91 -18.66 -5.81
CA ILE A 142 -2.80 -19.42 -6.40
C ILE A 142 -1.89 -19.90 -5.30
N GLU A 143 -1.10 -20.93 -5.61
CA GLU A 143 -0.08 -21.49 -4.73
C GLU A 143 1.26 -21.45 -5.45
N THR A 144 2.31 -21.02 -4.74
CA THR A 144 3.67 -20.94 -5.27
C THR A 144 4.62 -21.68 -4.34
N PRO A 145 5.56 -22.51 -4.87
CA PRO A 145 6.54 -23.19 -4.05
C PRO A 145 7.54 -22.18 -3.47
N ILE A 146 8.05 -22.49 -2.28
CA ILE A 146 9.18 -21.81 -1.63
C ILE A 146 10.26 -22.84 -1.28
N LEU A 147 11.52 -22.42 -1.35
CA LEU A 147 12.69 -23.31 -1.09
C LEU A 147 12.65 -24.59 -1.91
N GLU A 148 12.16 -24.52 -3.15
CA GLU A 148 12.09 -25.69 -4.03
C GLU A 148 13.51 -26.18 -4.37
N GLY A 149 13.74 -27.49 -4.20
CA GLY A 149 15.07 -28.11 -4.43
C GLY A 149 16.12 -27.76 -3.37
N VAL A 150 15.80 -27.00 -2.33
CA VAL A 150 16.72 -26.70 -1.23
C VAL A 150 16.73 -27.87 -0.25
N ALA A 151 17.94 -28.40 0.02
CA ALA A 151 18.13 -29.45 0.99
C ALA A 151 18.00 -28.92 2.42
N ASN A 152 17.49 -29.74 3.33
CA ASN A 152 17.39 -29.46 4.76
C ASN A 152 16.58 -28.16 5.07
N ARG A 153 15.68 -27.78 4.18
CA ARG A 153 14.88 -26.54 4.26
C ARG A 153 14.02 -26.44 5.53
N GLU A 154 13.72 -27.58 6.16
CA GLU A 154 12.99 -27.69 7.42
C GLU A 154 13.75 -27.07 8.61
N TYR A 155 15.08 -26.92 8.52
CA TYR A 155 15.93 -26.33 9.55
C TYR A 155 16.18 -24.83 9.35
N TYR A 156 15.71 -24.26 8.24
CA TYR A 156 15.87 -22.83 7.99
C TYR A 156 15.10 -21.99 9.00
N GLY A 157 15.78 -21.00 9.56
CA GLY A 157 15.14 -19.92 10.28
C GLY A 157 14.22 -19.12 9.33
N ARG A 158 13.20 -18.49 9.90
CA ARG A 158 12.13 -17.78 9.15
C ARG A 158 11.95 -16.41 9.70
N SER A 159 11.74 -15.44 8.83
CA SER A 159 11.34 -14.07 9.16
C SER A 159 10.49 -13.51 8.04
N ALA A 160 9.76 -12.45 8.34
CA ALA A 160 9.03 -11.70 7.33
C ALA A 160 9.17 -10.21 7.58
N THR A 161 9.07 -9.43 6.54
CA THR A 161 8.93 -7.97 6.59
C THR A 161 7.76 -7.55 5.73
N SER A 162 7.05 -6.53 6.15
CA SER A 162 5.87 -6.01 5.45
C SER A 162 5.86 -4.49 5.48
N ILE A 163 4.96 -3.89 4.72
CA ILE A 163 4.68 -2.47 4.89
C ILE A 163 4.19 -2.23 6.33
N GLU A 164 4.81 -1.28 7.02
CA GLU A 164 4.50 -0.96 8.43
C GLU A 164 3.29 -0.03 8.57
N ASN A 165 3.06 0.80 7.57
CA ASN A 165 2.06 1.84 7.57
C ASN A 165 1.28 1.88 6.26
N LYS A 166 0.26 2.74 6.19
CA LYS A 166 -0.41 3.06 4.93
C LYS A 166 0.60 3.54 3.88
N SER A 167 0.67 2.83 2.76
CA SER A 167 1.42 3.23 1.58
C SER A 167 0.46 3.75 0.51
N THR A 168 0.75 4.90 -0.09
CA THR A 168 -0.06 5.43 -1.19
C THR A 168 0.08 4.56 -2.42
N ILE A 169 -1.03 4.15 -3.03
CA ILE A 169 -1.02 3.43 -4.31
C ILE A 169 -0.46 4.36 -5.39
N LYS A 170 0.63 3.94 -6.02
CA LYS A 170 1.22 4.56 -7.21
C LYS A 170 0.81 3.73 -8.41
N TYR A 171 -0.12 4.24 -9.21
CA TYR A 171 -0.56 3.52 -10.41
C TYR A 171 0.60 3.32 -11.38
N ASP A 172 0.51 2.24 -12.15
CA ASP A 172 1.49 1.85 -13.16
C ASP A 172 2.91 1.57 -12.62
N THR A 173 3.07 1.59 -11.29
CA THR A 173 4.32 1.35 -10.57
C THR A 173 4.19 0.11 -9.69
N GLU A 174 5.21 -0.74 -9.72
CA GLU A 174 5.32 -1.89 -8.83
C GLU A 174 5.73 -1.44 -7.43
N GLN A 175 4.99 -1.90 -6.41
CA GLN A 175 5.18 -1.53 -5.01
C GLN A 175 5.25 -2.79 -4.13
N GLY A 176 6.31 -2.91 -3.34
CA GLY A 176 6.47 -4.00 -2.39
C GLY A 176 5.41 -3.98 -1.29
N VAL A 177 4.94 -5.16 -0.92
CA VAL A 177 4.00 -5.33 0.20
C VAL A 177 4.56 -6.19 1.31
N THR A 178 5.28 -7.26 0.97
CA THR A 178 5.91 -8.14 1.96
C THR A 178 7.06 -8.95 1.36
N ALA A 179 7.93 -9.45 2.23
CA ALA A 179 8.94 -10.43 1.89
C ALA A 179 9.05 -11.51 2.96
N LEU A 180 9.15 -12.76 2.52
CA LEU A 180 9.47 -13.93 3.35
C LEU A 180 10.96 -14.17 3.26
N ILE A 181 11.63 -14.38 4.38
CA ILE A 181 13.08 -14.48 4.51
C ILE A 181 13.44 -15.81 5.17
N TYR A 182 14.41 -16.50 4.59
CA TYR A 182 14.88 -17.79 5.07
C TYR A 182 16.40 -17.85 5.10
N GLY A 183 16.97 -18.52 6.10
CA GLY A 183 18.40 -18.73 6.22
C GLY A 183 18.81 -19.62 7.38
N GLU A 184 19.97 -20.28 7.27
CA GLU A 184 20.52 -21.13 8.34
C GLU A 184 21.24 -20.33 9.43
N LYS A 185 21.92 -19.23 9.08
CA LYS A 185 22.92 -18.56 9.94
C LYS A 185 22.50 -17.19 10.48
N GLY A 186 21.24 -16.95 10.55
CA GLY A 186 20.70 -15.68 10.99
C GLY A 186 19.93 -14.99 9.87
N LEU A 187 19.03 -14.14 10.27
CA LEU A 187 18.13 -13.44 9.37
C LEU A 187 18.26 -11.96 9.60
N SER A 188 18.32 -11.19 8.53
CA SER A 188 18.31 -9.73 8.55
C SER A 188 16.98 -9.24 8.01
N SER A 189 16.23 -8.51 8.83
CA SER A 189 15.02 -7.84 8.37
C SER A 189 15.43 -6.58 7.60
N LEU A 190 14.93 -6.46 6.37
CA LEU A 190 15.11 -5.29 5.52
C LEU A 190 13.78 -4.54 5.43
N PRO A 191 13.77 -3.21 5.52
CA PRO A 191 12.58 -2.43 5.24
C PRO A 191 12.06 -2.73 3.82
N ILE A 192 10.76 -2.91 3.68
CA ILE A 192 10.17 -3.36 2.42
C ILE A 192 10.48 -2.42 1.24
N GLN A 193 10.63 -1.13 1.51
CA GLN A 193 10.96 -0.11 0.51
C GLN A 193 12.41 -0.21 -0.01
N ASP A 194 13.29 -0.88 0.75
CA ASP A 194 14.71 -1.03 0.40
C ASP A 194 14.95 -2.30 -0.43
N ILE A 195 13.91 -3.14 -0.55
CA ILE A 195 13.93 -4.35 -1.36
C ILE A 195 13.52 -3.99 -2.78
N ALA A 196 14.49 -3.72 -3.63
CA ALA A 196 14.25 -3.37 -5.05
C ALA A 196 15.47 -3.69 -5.92
N GLY A 197 15.22 -3.96 -7.21
CA GLY A 197 16.30 -4.17 -8.18
C GLY A 197 16.85 -5.60 -8.20
N GLU A 198 18.08 -5.73 -8.70
CA GLU A 198 18.72 -7.03 -8.93
C GLU A 198 19.54 -7.53 -7.75
N TYR A 199 19.94 -6.62 -6.87
CA TYR A 199 20.82 -6.92 -5.73
C TYR A 199 20.32 -6.25 -4.47
N ILE A 200 20.34 -6.99 -3.37
CA ILE A 200 20.05 -6.55 -2.02
C ILE A 200 21.14 -7.03 -1.07
N ASP A 201 21.01 -6.74 0.23
CA ASP A 201 21.94 -7.26 1.25
C ASP A 201 22.02 -8.80 1.21
N LYS A 202 23.25 -9.32 1.28
CA LYS A 202 23.56 -10.77 1.17
C LYS A 202 23.28 -11.55 2.44
N ASN A 203 22.84 -10.90 3.52
CA ASN A 203 22.68 -11.54 4.82
C ASN A 203 21.58 -12.61 4.85
N ASN A 204 20.67 -12.60 3.88
CA ASN A 204 19.60 -13.58 3.76
C ASN A 204 19.90 -14.58 2.64
N GLU A 205 19.84 -15.88 2.93
CA GLU A 205 20.13 -16.92 1.94
C GLU A 205 19.04 -16.96 0.87
N TYR A 206 17.78 -16.93 1.29
CA TYR A 206 16.62 -16.89 0.39
C TYR A 206 15.64 -15.81 0.82
N MET A 207 15.06 -15.13 -0.16
CA MET A 207 13.99 -14.18 0.09
C MET A 207 12.99 -14.19 -1.05
N TYR A 208 11.73 -14.22 -0.70
CA TYR A 208 10.56 -14.19 -1.59
C TYR A 208 9.81 -12.87 -1.38
N TYR A 209 10.02 -11.94 -2.31
CA TYR A 209 9.48 -10.59 -2.25
C TYR A 209 8.24 -10.46 -3.10
N TYR A 210 7.13 -10.11 -2.47
CA TYR A 210 5.85 -9.87 -3.13
C TYR A 210 5.63 -8.40 -3.36
N SER A 211 5.26 -8.04 -4.57
CA SER A 211 4.91 -6.68 -4.98
C SER A 211 3.62 -6.65 -5.79
N VAL A 212 2.96 -5.50 -5.78
CA VAL A 212 1.69 -5.26 -6.45
C VAL A 212 1.77 -4.10 -7.42
N LYS A 213 1.00 -4.15 -8.50
CA LYS A 213 0.87 -3.08 -9.47
C LYS A 213 -0.59 -2.90 -9.88
N PHE A 214 -1.09 -1.69 -9.70
CA PHE A 214 -2.41 -1.26 -10.15
C PHE A 214 -2.25 -0.49 -11.46
N VAL A 215 -2.81 -0.99 -12.56
CA VAL A 215 -2.68 -0.40 -13.90
C VAL A 215 -3.96 0.34 -14.27
N LYS A 216 -3.83 1.58 -14.75
CA LYS A 216 -4.95 2.41 -15.22
C LYS A 216 -5.36 2.13 -16.65
#